data_2a3259acbf856ea58721c4efd2c7d7d9
#
_entry.id   2a3259acbf856ea58721c4efd2c7d7d9
#
_cell.length_a   1.000
_cell.length_b   1.000
_cell.length_c   1.000
_cell.angle_alpha   90.00
_cell.angle_beta   90.00
_cell.angle_gamma   90.00
#
_symmetry.space_group_name_H-M   'P 1'
#
loop_
_entity.id
_entity.type
_entity.pdbx_description
1 polymer ?
#
loop_
_entity_poly.entity_id
_entity_poly.type
_entity_poly.pdbx_seq_one_letter_code
_entity_poly.pdbx_strand_id
1 'polypeptide(L)'
;TWKREYLCEFVVDENLVIIPEWNRSFIKEVERDDYYQFYQVYESMDIGGRDKTVILYGYYDFKRAKLVIEHESVFSGQLTTTKFISESINFIEKEFYPNKKPSRYADNNNVIMLQDLSVQHNIYFEPTDKTYLRGDDIFDGSMVNETRLFIGAGKLEVNPRCKELIGNLDSGIWT
;
A
#
# COMPACT_ATOMS: atom_id res chain seq x y z
N THR A 1 -29.09 -7.78 8.07
CA THR A 1 -29.07 -9.18 8.53
C THR A 1 -29.09 -9.24 10.04
N TRP A 2 -29.61 -10.33 10.64
CA TRP A 2 -29.79 -10.53 12.10
C TRP A 2 -28.47 -10.26 12.89
N LYS A 3 -27.34 -10.73 12.42
CA LYS A 3 -26.03 -10.51 13.05
C LYS A 3 -25.66 -9.02 13.15
N ARG A 4 -25.90 -8.27 12.07
CA ARG A 4 -25.64 -6.83 12.04
C ARG A 4 -26.52 -6.04 13.01
N GLU A 5 -27.80 -6.44 13.10
CA GLU A 5 -28.80 -5.71 13.87
C GLU A 5 -28.79 -6.02 15.35
N TYR A 6 -28.47 -7.25 15.74
CA TYR A 6 -28.55 -7.72 17.11
C TYR A 6 -27.21 -7.95 17.81
N LEU A 7 -26.18 -8.33 17.06
CA LEU A 7 -24.84 -8.59 17.63
C LEU A 7 -23.86 -7.43 17.41
N CYS A 8 -24.28 -6.38 16.73
CA CYS A 8 -23.39 -5.28 16.31
C CYS A 8 -22.10 -5.77 15.60
N GLU A 9 -22.17 -6.94 14.96
CA GLU A 9 -21.07 -7.46 14.17
C GLU A 9 -21.02 -6.74 12.83
N PHE A 10 -19.83 -6.36 12.42
CA PHE A 10 -19.61 -5.79 11.10
C PHE A 10 -19.70 -6.92 10.06
N VAL A 11 -20.89 -7.09 9.48
CA VAL A 11 -21.12 -8.08 8.42
C VAL A 11 -20.90 -7.41 7.09
N VAL A 12 -19.80 -7.74 6.43
CA VAL A 12 -19.53 -7.34 5.04
C VAL A 12 -20.29 -8.30 4.12
N ASP A 13 -20.97 -7.77 3.13
CA ASP A 13 -21.51 -8.60 2.04
C ASP A 13 -20.34 -9.14 1.23
N GLU A 14 -20.13 -10.45 1.25
CA GLU A 14 -19.01 -11.11 0.58
C GLU A 14 -18.96 -10.82 -0.93
N ASN A 15 -20.11 -10.51 -1.54
CA ASN A 15 -20.17 -10.13 -2.95
C ASN A 15 -19.66 -8.71 -3.22
N LEU A 16 -19.54 -7.87 -2.20
CA LEU A 16 -19.08 -6.50 -2.33
C LEU A 16 -17.61 -6.33 -1.91
N VAL A 17 -16.98 -7.35 -1.37
CA VAL A 17 -15.56 -7.28 -0.94
C VAL A 17 -14.66 -7.11 -2.15
N ILE A 18 -13.76 -6.12 -2.10
CA ILE A 18 -12.83 -5.82 -3.20
C ILE A 18 -11.79 -6.93 -3.35
N ILE A 19 -11.25 -7.43 -2.23
CA ILE A 19 -10.20 -8.47 -2.20
C ILE A 19 -10.65 -9.63 -1.30
N PRO A 20 -11.53 -10.50 -1.78
CA PRO A 20 -12.02 -11.64 -0.98
C PRO A 20 -10.94 -12.69 -0.68
N GLU A 21 -9.82 -12.67 -1.40
CA GLU A 21 -8.68 -13.55 -1.17
C GLU A 21 -7.87 -13.16 0.08
N TRP A 22 -8.07 -11.94 0.59
CA TRP A 22 -7.40 -11.47 1.80
C TRP A 22 -7.86 -12.23 3.03
N ASN A 23 -6.91 -12.60 3.86
CA ASN A 23 -7.19 -13.13 5.20
C ASN A 23 -6.04 -12.79 6.17
N ARG A 24 -6.32 -12.82 7.45
CA ARG A 24 -5.37 -12.39 8.48
C ARG A 24 -4.14 -13.29 8.65
N SER A 25 -4.09 -14.44 8.01
CA SER A 25 -2.88 -15.28 8.00
C SER A 25 -1.72 -14.66 7.22
N PHE A 26 -2.00 -13.65 6.40
CA PHE A 26 -0.97 -12.84 5.71
C PHE A 26 -0.31 -11.81 6.64
N ILE A 27 -0.89 -11.55 7.82
CA ILE A 27 -0.29 -10.64 8.81
C ILE A 27 0.79 -11.39 9.56
N LYS A 28 2.03 -10.96 9.41
CA LYS A 28 3.19 -11.60 10.02
C LYS A 28 4.22 -10.58 10.46
N GLU A 29 4.84 -10.82 11.61
CA GLU A 29 6.09 -10.16 11.93
C GLU A 29 7.13 -10.51 10.88
N VAL A 30 7.77 -9.47 10.34
CA VAL A 30 8.73 -9.63 9.25
C VAL A 30 10.11 -9.82 9.86
N GLU A 31 10.72 -10.96 9.59
CA GLU A 31 12.11 -11.25 9.88
C GLU A 31 12.91 -11.19 8.57
N ARG A 32 13.88 -10.29 8.52
CA ARG A 32 14.76 -10.13 7.37
C ARG A 32 15.85 -11.20 7.43
N ASP A 33 16.02 -11.93 6.34
CA ASP A 33 17.08 -12.91 6.19
C ASP A 33 18.38 -12.28 5.66
N ASP A 34 19.45 -13.10 5.55
CA ASP A 34 20.76 -12.68 5.04
C ASP A 34 20.72 -12.19 3.58
N TYR A 35 19.69 -12.57 2.82
CA TYR A 35 19.49 -12.16 1.43
C TYR A 35 18.84 -10.78 1.31
N TYR A 36 18.31 -10.23 2.40
CA TYR A 36 17.67 -8.91 2.41
C TYR A 36 18.55 -7.82 1.79
N GLN A 37 19.88 -7.91 1.97
CA GLN A 37 20.81 -6.96 1.37
C GLN A 37 20.70 -6.86 -0.15
N PHE A 38 20.22 -7.90 -0.84
CA PHE A 38 20.05 -7.96 -2.30
C PHE A 38 18.64 -7.57 -2.76
N TYR A 39 17.67 -7.44 -1.85
CA TYR A 39 16.30 -7.12 -2.21
C TYR A 39 16.16 -5.64 -2.52
N GLN A 40 15.41 -5.36 -3.59
CA GLN A 40 15.00 -4.00 -3.93
C GLN A 40 13.87 -3.56 -2.99
N VAL A 41 14.04 -2.37 -2.43
CA VAL A 41 12.99 -1.72 -1.63
C VAL A 41 12.10 -0.91 -2.56
N TYR A 42 10.81 -0.96 -2.30
CA TYR A 42 9.78 -0.23 -3.03
C TYR A 42 8.99 0.66 -2.08
N GLU A 43 8.60 1.80 -2.58
CA GLU A 43 7.69 2.73 -1.91
C GLU A 43 6.54 3.03 -2.86
N SER A 44 5.33 2.90 -2.37
CA SER A 44 4.13 3.20 -3.15
C SER A 44 3.30 4.25 -2.43
N MET A 45 3.00 5.36 -3.08
CA MET A 45 2.23 6.46 -2.51
C MET A 45 0.89 6.59 -3.22
N ASP A 46 -0.18 6.58 -2.44
CA ASP A 46 -1.52 6.98 -2.87
C ASP A 46 -1.84 8.37 -2.32
N ILE A 47 -2.10 9.31 -3.22
CA ILE A 47 -2.29 10.71 -2.87
C ILE A 47 -3.77 11.01 -2.70
N GLY A 48 -4.22 11.16 -1.46
CA GLY A 48 -5.57 11.61 -1.14
C GLY A 48 -5.67 13.15 -1.13
N GLY A 49 -6.57 13.71 -1.94
CA GLY A 49 -6.79 15.16 -1.96
C GLY A 49 -7.63 15.67 -0.78
N ARG A 50 -8.69 14.93 -0.43
CA ARG A 50 -9.53 15.15 0.76
C ARG A 50 -9.38 14.06 1.79
N ASP A 51 -8.98 12.89 1.32
CA ASP A 51 -8.75 11.69 2.10
C ASP A 51 -7.30 11.61 2.59
N LYS A 52 -6.94 10.48 3.17
CA LYS A 52 -5.57 10.24 3.63
C LYS A 52 -4.62 10.06 2.44
N THR A 53 -3.42 10.64 2.55
CA THR A 53 -2.29 10.23 1.73
C THR A 53 -1.56 9.10 2.46
N VAL A 54 -1.30 8.00 1.77
CA VAL A 54 -0.66 6.81 2.37
C VAL A 54 0.56 6.44 1.56
N ILE A 55 1.65 6.12 2.25
CA ILE A 55 2.85 5.54 1.65
C ILE A 55 3.08 4.17 2.27
N LEU A 56 3.21 3.16 1.42
CA LEU A 56 3.58 1.81 1.81
C LEU A 56 5.05 1.58 1.48
N TYR A 57 5.76 0.91 2.40
CA TYR A 57 7.17 0.57 2.25
C TYR A 57 7.34 -0.93 2.36
N GLY A 58 8.09 -1.51 1.44
CA GLY A 58 8.30 -2.94 1.43
C GLY A 58 9.35 -3.39 0.44
N TYR A 59 9.46 -4.69 0.26
CA TYR A 59 10.39 -5.31 -0.69
C TYR A 59 9.81 -6.61 -1.25
N TYR A 60 10.38 -7.05 -2.38
CA TYR A 60 10.07 -8.36 -2.93
C TYR A 60 11.14 -9.36 -2.52
N ASP A 61 10.74 -10.37 -1.75
CA ASP A 61 11.57 -11.50 -1.37
C ASP A 61 11.56 -12.54 -2.49
N PHE A 62 12.60 -12.55 -3.31
CA PHE A 62 12.71 -13.46 -4.45
C PHE A 62 12.81 -14.93 -4.03
N LYS A 63 13.36 -15.21 -2.85
CA LYS A 63 13.56 -16.57 -2.37
C LYS A 63 12.23 -17.22 -2.00
N ARG A 64 11.34 -16.47 -1.39
CA ARG A 64 10.02 -16.94 -0.99
C ARG A 64 8.93 -16.58 -1.99
N ALA A 65 9.26 -15.76 -3.01
CA ALA A 65 8.34 -15.17 -3.97
C ALA A 65 7.19 -14.40 -3.27
N LYS A 66 7.55 -13.55 -2.29
CA LYS A 66 6.62 -12.77 -1.47
C LYS A 66 6.86 -11.28 -1.63
N LEU A 67 5.80 -10.52 -1.76
CA LEU A 67 5.82 -9.09 -1.49
C LEU A 67 5.62 -8.90 0.02
N VAL A 68 6.56 -8.24 0.65
CA VAL A 68 6.55 -7.98 2.08
C VAL A 68 6.34 -6.49 2.30
N ILE A 69 5.23 -6.11 2.92
CA ILE A 69 4.95 -4.74 3.34
C ILE A 69 5.33 -4.60 4.81
N GLU A 70 6.35 -3.79 5.08
CA GLU A 70 6.89 -3.66 6.45
C GLU A 70 6.41 -2.43 7.19
N HIS A 71 6.21 -1.31 6.48
CA HIS A 71 5.87 -0.02 7.07
C HIS A 71 4.80 0.69 6.26
N GLU A 72 4.08 1.59 6.91
CA GLU A 72 3.20 2.57 6.29
C GLU A 72 3.39 3.94 6.93
N SER A 73 3.25 4.99 6.13
CA SER A 73 3.08 6.36 6.61
C SER A 73 1.70 6.85 6.18
N VAL A 74 0.94 7.37 7.14
CA VAL A 74 -0.44 7.83 6.91
C VAL A 74 -0.53 9.29 7.25
N PHE A 75 -0.94 10.10 6.29
CA PHE A 75 -1.09 11.54 6.43
C PHE A 75 -2.56 11.89 6.26
N SER A 76 -3.14 12.53 7.27
CA SER A 76 -4.54 12.95 7.25
C SER A 76 -4.65 14.45 7.45
N GLY A 77 -5.58 15.07 6.71
CA GLY A 77 -5.96 16.45 6.87
C GLY A 77 -5.32 17.44 5.91
N GLN A 78 -5.90 18.63 5.87
CA GLN A 78 -5.52 19.73 4.97
C GLN A 78 -4.14 20.35 5.27
N LEU A 79 -3.49 19.93 6.36
CA LEU A 79 -2.18 20.43 6.79
C LEU A 79 -1.03 19.55 6.33
N THR A 80 -1.30 18.49 5.56
CA THR A 80 -0.25 17.63 5.04
C THR A 80 0.54 18.38 3.96
N THR A 81 1.78 18.73 4.28
CA THR A 81 2.69 19.43 3.37
C THR A 81 3.71 18.46 2.80
N THR A 82 4.25 18.77 1.63
CA THR A 82 5.36 18.00 1.01
C THR A 82 6.58 17.93 1.91
N LYS A 83 6.83 18.97 2.71
CA LYS A 83 7.87 18.96 3.74
C LYS A 83 7.64 17.86 4.77
N PHE A 84 6.43 17.76 5.32
CA PHE A 84 6.11 16.75 6.33
C PHE A 84 6.18 15.33 5.77
N ILE A 85 5.70 15.14 4.52
CA ILE A 85 5.84 13.88 3.80
C ILE A 85 7.31 13.51 3.61
N SER A 86 8.13 14.46 3.16
CA SER A 86 9.56 14.22 2.92
C SER A 86 10.33 13.89 4.19
N GLU A 87 10.02 14.56 5.30
CA GLU A 87 10.61 14.25 6.61
C GLU A 87 10.27 12.82 7.07
N SER A 88 9.02 12.39 6.86
CA SER A 88 8.60 11.02 7.18
C SER A 88 9.29 9.98 6.31
N ILE A 89 9.38 10.21 4.99
CA ILE A 89 10.09 9.31 4.07
C ILE A 89 11.56 9.18 4.51
N ASN A 90 12.25 10.29 4.67
CA ASN A 90 13.66 10.30 5.07
C ASN A 90 13.89 9.60 6.42
N PHE A 91 12.96 9.76 7.37
CA PHE A 91 13.03 9.07 8.65
C PHE A 91 12.90 7.54 8.47
N ILE A 92 11.88 7.08 7.76
CA ILE A 92 11.63 5.64 7.52
C ILE A 92 12.79 5.01 6.75
N GLU A 93 13.28 5.66 5.70
CA GLU A 93 14.42 5.16 4.92
C GLU A 93 15.67 5.03 5.77
N LYS A 94 15.98 6.05 6.56
CA LYS A 94 17.17 6.06 7.41
C LYS A 94 17.12 4.99 8.50
N GLU A 95 15.99 4.85 9.16
CA GLU A 95 15.84 3.94 10.30
C GLU A 95 15.68 2.47 9.87
N PHE A 96 14.91 2.23 8.80
CA PHE A 96 14.51 0.87 8.44
C PHE A 96 15.15 0.35 7.17
N TYR A 97 15.60 1.24 6.29
CA TYR A 97 16.19 0.87 5.00
C TYR A 97 17.58 1.50 4.77
N PRO A 98 18.48 1.48 5.77
CA PRO A 98 19.78 2.09 5.62
C PRO A 98 20.54 1.45 4.46
N ASN A 99 21.22 2.28 3.66
CA ASN A 99 21.98 1.88 2.47
C ASN A 99 21.13 1.31 1.32
N LYS A 100 19.80 1.46 1.36
CA LYS A 100 18.93 1.12 0.25
C LYS A 100 18.61 2.35 -0.59
N LYS A 101 18.41 2.12 -1.88
CA LYS A 101 17.89 3.12 -2.80
C LYS A 101 16.50 2.65 -3.27
N PRO A 102 15.42 3.15 -2.67
CA PRO A 102 14.07 2.70 -3.01
C PRO A 102 13.68 3.06 -4.44
N SER A 103 12.89 2.20 -5.07
CA SER A 103 12.09 2.55 -6.24
C SER A 103 10.75 3.06 -5.77
N ARG A 104 10.40 4.30 -6.17
CA ARG A 104 9.22 5.00 -5.69
C ARG A 104 8.21 5.17 -6.80
N TYR A 105 6.97 4.83 -6.52
CA TYR A 105 5.82 4.93 -7.42
C TYR A 105 4.69 5.69 -6.75
N ALA A 106 4.00 6.53 -7.48
CA ALA A 106 2.85 7.25 -6.96
C ALA A 106 1.74 7.37 -7.99
N ASP A 107 0.51 7.53 -7.49
CA ASP A 107 -0.60 7.96 -8.31
C ASP A 107 -0.33 9.31 -8.97
N ASN A 108 -0.70 9.44 -10.24
CA ASN A 108 -0.53 10.67 -11.02
C ASN A 108 -1.61 11.74 -10.78
N ASN A 109 -2.53 11.53 -9.84
CA ASN A 109 -3.63 12.45 -9.58
C ASN A 109 -3.21 13.84 -9.07
N ASN A 110 -2.01 13.98 -8.51
CA ASN A 110 -1.50 15.25 -8.01
C ASN A 110 -0.04 15.50 -8.46
N VAL A 111 0.10 15.81 -9.73
CA VAL A 111 1.41 16.09 -10.35
C VAL A 111 2.16 17.24 -9.67
N ILE A 112 1.44 18.24 -9.16
CA ILE A 112 2.06 19.40 -8.48
C ILE A 112 2.76 18.94 -7.19
N MET A 113 2.12 18.09 -6.39
CA MET A 113 2.74 17.53 -5.18
C MET A 113 3.98 16.67 -5.52
N LEU A 114 3.90 15.84 -6.55
CA LEU A 114 5.03 15.02 -6.99
C LEU A 114 6.19 15.88 -7.48
N GLN A 115 5.91 16.95 -8.22
CA GLN A 115 6.91 17.90 -8.68
C GLN A 115 7.57 18.63 -7.51
N ASP A 116 6.78 19.06 -6.51
CA ASP A 116 7.30 19.74 -5.33
C ASP A 116 8.20 18.81 -4.50
N LEU A 117 7.80 17.56 -4.27
CA LEU A 117 8.63 16.54 -3.62
C LEU A 117 9.96 16.33 -4.36
N SER A 118 9.93 16.28 -5.69
CA SER A 118 11.12 16.13 -6.51
C SER A 118 12.05 17.34 -6.43
N VAL A 119 11.50 18.55 -6.65
CA VAL A 119 12.30 19.78 -6.80
C VAL A 119 12.78 20.32 -5.46
N GLN A 120 11.92 20.33 -4.43
CA GLN A 120 12.24 20.94 -3.14
C GLN A 120 12.90 19.96 -2.17
N HIS A 121 12.59 18.65 -2.29
CA HIS A 121 13.02 17.65 -1.33
C HIS A 121 13.91 16.55 -1.92
N ASN A 122 14.18 16.60 -3.23
CA ASN A 122 14.96 15.59 -3.95
C ASN A 122 14.42 14.15 -3.79
N ILE A 123 13.09 14.04 -3.70
CA ILE A 123 12.37 12.77 -3.58
C ILE A 123 11.52 12.60 -4.83
N TYR A 124 11.99 11.75 -5.73
CA TYR A 124 11.30 11.46 -6.98
C TYR A 124 10.41 10.23 -6.86
N PHE A 125 9.16 10.37 -7.23
CA PHE A 125 8.22 9.28 -7.45
C PHE A 125 7.91 9.16 -8.95
N GLU A 126 7.97 7.96 -9.47
CA GLU A 126 7.52 7.66 -10.82
C GLU A 126 5.98 7.64 -10.83
N PRO A 127 5.35 8.53 -11.61
CA PRO A 127 3.90 8.59 -11.66
C PRO A 127 3.33 7.35 -12.38
N THR A 128 2.31 6.75 -11.79
CA THR A 128 1.60 5.61 -12.36
C THR A 128 0.18 5.99 -12.74
N ASP A 129 -0.28 5.44 -13.87
CA ASP A 129 -1.64 5.68 -14.35
C ASP A 129 -2.59 4.62 -13.80
N LYS A 130 -3.67 5.08 -13.15
CA LYS A 130 -4.75 4.24 -12.62
C LYS A 130 -5.86 3.96 -13.63
N THR A 131 -5.74 4.36 -14.90
CA THR A 131 -6.80 4.16 -15.92
C THR A 131 -7.17 2.69 -16.11
N TYR A 132 -6.24 1.79 -15.83
CA TYR A 132 -6.50 0.35 -15.82
C TYR A 132 -7.38 -0.16 -14.64
N LEU A 133 -7.73 0.72 -13.68
CA LEU A 133 -8.59 0.35 -12.54
C LEU A 133 -10.09 0.29 -12.90
N ARG A 134 -10.50 0.92 -14.02
CA ARG A 134 -11.89 1.10 -14.41
C ARG A 134 -12.23 0.56 -15.80
N GLY A 135 -11.62 -0.51 -16.24
CA GLY A 135 -12.14 -1.23 -17.40
C GLY A 135 -13.49 -1.85 -17.03
N ASP A 136 -14.54 -1.64 -17.84
CA ASP A 136 -15.83 -2.33 -17.72
C ASP A 136 -15.69 -3.86 -17.84
N ASP A 137 -14.51 -4.31 -18.25
CA ASP A 137 -14.10 -5.71 -18.23
C ASP A 137 -13.25 -6.00 -16.98
N ILE A 138 -13.95 -6.37 -15.92
CA ILE A 138 -13.38 -6.81 -14.63
C ILE A 138 -12.44 -8.03 -14.81
N PHE A 139 -12.32 -8.58 -15.99
CA PHE A 139 -11.77 -9.91 -16.22
C PHE A 139 -10.36 -9.97 -16.80
N ASP A 140 -9.80 -8.90 -17.38
CA ASP A 140 -8.48 -8.98 -17.98
C ASP A 140 -7.63 -7.72 -17.71
N GLY A 141 -6.59 -7.87 -16.85
CA GLY A 141 -5.51 -6.91 -16.74
C GLY A 141 -5.78 -5.68 -15.84
N SER A 142 -6.85 -5.66 -15.03
CA SER A 142 -7.01 -4.58 -14.06
C SER A 142 -6.02 -4.75 -12.90
N MET A 143 -5.46 -3.63 -12.38
CA MET A 143 -4.56 -3.67 -11.23
C MET A 143 -5.19 -4.38 -10.01
N VAL A 144 -6.51 -4.26 -9.84
CA VAL A 144 -7.25 -4.95 -8.76
C VAL A 144 -7.22 -6.46 -9.00
N ASN A 145 -7.46 -6.92 -10.22
CA ASN A 145 -7.44 -8.34 -10.53
C ASN A 145 -6.05 -8.95 -10.35
N GLU A 146 -5.01 -8.26 -10.83
CA GLU A 146 -3.62 -8.68 -10.63
C GLU A 146 -3.28 -8.76 -9.12
N THR A 147 -3.71 -7.77 -8.34
CA THR A 147 -3.54 -7.76 -6.88
C THR A 147 -4.26 -8.94 -6.23
N ARG A 148 -5.49 -9.24 -6.64
CA ARG A 148 -6.27 -10.39 -6.15
C ARG A 148 -5.58 -11.71 -6.47
N LEU A 149 -5.13 -11.90 -7.71
CA LEU A 149 -4.39 -13.10 -8.13
C LEU A 149 -3.10 -13.26 -7.32
N PHE A 150 -2.39 -12.17 -7.07
CA PHE A 150 -1.17 -12.17 -6.28
C PHE A 150 -1.42 -12.56 -4.82
N ILE A 151 -2.44 -11.99 -4.20
CA ILE A 151 -2.85 -12.31 -2.83
C ILE A 151 -3.40 -13.73 -2.76
N GLY A 152 -4.26 -14.15 -3.68
CA GLY A 152 -4.81 -15.50 -3.76
C GLY A 152 -3.75 -16.59 -3.93
N ALA A 153 -2.63 -16.25 -4.61
CA ALA A 153 -1.46 -17.12 -4.70
C ALA A 153 -0.63 -17.14 -3.39
N GLY A 154 -1.07 -16.47 -2.34
CA GLY A 154 -0.38 -16.41 -1.05
C GLY A 154 0.95 -15.64 -1.10
N LYS A 155 1.11 -14.69 -2.01
CA LYS A 155 2.37 -13.97 -2.26
C LYS A 155 2.51 -12.64 -1.51
N LEU A 156 1.61 -12.35 -0.58
CA LEU A 156 1.64 -11.13 0.24
C LEU A 156 1.97 -11.48 1.70
N GLU A 157 2.78 -10.66 2.34
CA GLU A 157 2.97 -10.63 3.80
C GLU A 157 2.91 -9.16 4.24
N VAL A 158 2.14 -8.90 5.31
CA VAL A 158 1.95 -7.55 5.84
C VAL A 158 2.34 -7.52 7.31
N ASN A 159 3.23 -6.60 7.67
CA ASN A 159 3.61 -6.43 9.07
C ASN A 159 2.42 -5.90 9.88
N PRO A 160 2.16 -6.40 11.10
CA PRO A 160 1.03 -5.97 11.93
C PRO A 160 1.04 -4.48 12.30
N ARG A 161 2.15 -3.78 12.10
CA ARG A 161 2.22 -2.31 12.27
C ARG A 161 1.51 -1.52 11.17
N CYS A 162 1.27 -2.12 9.99
CA CYS A 162 0.55 -1.51 8.88
C CYS A 162 -0.97 -1.55 9.11
N LYS A 163 -1.44 -0.81 10.09
CA LYS A 163 -2.83 -0.87 10.59
C LYS A 163 -3.84 -0.30 9.61
N GLU A 164 -3.47 0.77 8.89
CA GLU A 164 -4.34 1.39 7.89
C GLU A 164 -4.53 0.45 6.69
N LEU A 165 -3.44 -0.12 6.17
CA LEU A 165 -3.50 -1.11 5.10
C LEU A 165 -4.34 -2.32 5.50
N ILE A 166 -4.08 -2.89 6.68
CA ILE A 166 -4.83 -4.04 7.20
C ILE A 166 -6.33 -3.70 7.34
N GLY A 167 -6.64 -2.54 7.91
CA GLY A 167 -8.02 -2.08 8.06
C GLY A 167 -8.75 -1.93 6.72
N ASN A 168 -8.08 -1.40 5.72
CA ASN A 168 -8.63 -1.25 4.36
C ASN A 168 -8.81 -2.60 3.66
N LEU A 169 -7.89 -3.54 3.85
CA LEU A 169 -8.00 -4.90 3.32
C LEU A 169 -9.13 -5.69 3.99
N ASP A 170 -9.33 -5.49 5.31
CA ASP A 170 -10.40 -6.15 6.08
C ASP A 170 -11.79 -5.62 5.74
N SER A 171 -11.92 -4.35 5.35
CA SER A 171 -13.20 -3.65 5.20
C SER A 171 -13.47 -3.06 3.82
N GLY A 172 -12.55 -3.20 2.87
CA GLY A 172 -12.70 -2.65 1.53
C GLY A 172 -13.86 -3.28 0.77
N ILE A 173 -14.85 -2.45 0.40
CA ILE A 173 -16.02 -2.85 -0.38
C ILE A 173 -16.21 -1.94 -1.58
N TRP A 174 -16.79 -2.49 -2.64
CA TRP A 174 -17.25 -1.69 -3.79
C TRP A 174 -18.47 -0.84 -3.36
N THR A 175 -18.45 0.45 -3.71
CA THR A 175 -19.53 1.42 -3.47
C THR A 175 -20.22 1.81 -4.77
#